data_dad532aeab6ef294804d906c9f4fd431
#
_entry.id   dad532aeab6ef294804d906c9f4fd431
#
_cell.length_a   1.000
_cell.length_b   1.000
_cell.length_c   1.000
_cell.angle_alpha   90.00
_cell.angle_beta   90.00
_cell.angle_gamma   90.00
#
_symmetry.space_group_name_H-M   'P 1'
#
loop_
_entity.id
_entity.type
_entity.pdbx_description
1 polymer ?
#
loop_
_entity_poly.entity_id
_entity_poly.type
_entity_poly.pdbx_seq_one_letter_code
_entity_poly.pdbx_strand_id
1 'polypeptide(L)'
;MQQIISKAAILRQINKPLEISNVLVPKKLFKGQILVKMMYSGICGSQLGEIQGVKGKDKYLPHLLGHEGIAKVIKKNSYVKKVKEGDIVLLHWMPSNGINSKNPIYIDKKNRKINAGFVTTFNEYAVVSENRLTKINKQKKNYLDYLLLGCTSSTAIGSVNKNLPIKKKSFIIVSGCGAIGLYIIKYLKFLGIKNIIGIDVHYKKIKFAKKLGCVKVFNSKEKDFIKKLNNS
;
A
#
# COMPACT_ATOMS: atom_id res chain seq x y z
N MET A 1 -8.61 -25.42 17.01
CA MET A 1 -8.25 -25.14 15.59
C MET A 1 -6.86 -25.71 15.32
N GLN A 2 -6.69 -26.38 14.18
CA GLN A 2 -5.37 -26.80 13.71
C GLN A 2 -4.45 -25.59 13.57
N GLN A 3 -3.16 -25.73 13.88
CA GLN A 3 -2.18 -24.67 13.75
C GLN A 3 -2.02 -24.27 12.28
N ILE A 4 -2.24 -23.00 11.95
CA ILE A 4 -2.02 -22.49 10.59
C ILE A 4 -0.55 -22.08 10.45
N ILE A 5 0.06 -22.57 9.39
CA ILE A 5 1.41 -22.19 8.96
C ILE A 5 1.25 -21.24 7.78
N SER A 6 1.96 -20.14 7.79
CA SER A 6 1.99 -19.14 6.73
C SER A 6 3.40 -18.97 6.20
N LYS A 7 3.60 -19.11 4.89
CA LYS A 7 4.83 -18.64 4.25
C LYS A 7 4.83 -17.10 4.30
N ALA A 8 5.94 -16.51 4.67
CA ALA A 8 6.08 -15.07 4.85
C ALA A 8 7.46 -14.56 4.45
N ALA A 9 7.52 -13.30 4.01
CA ALA A 9 8.76 -12.56 3.81
C ALA A 9 9.04 -11.75 5.08
N ILE A 10 10.15 -12.06 5.74
CA ILE A 10 10.50 -11.52 7.07
C ILE A 10 11.68 -10.56 6.90
N LEU A 11 11.56 -9.34 7.41
CA LEU A 11 12.69 -8.44 7.60
C LEU A 11 13.38 -8.78 8.91
N ARG A 12 14.55 -9.44 8.81
CA ARG A 12 15.35 -9.77 10.00
C ARG A 12 16.41 -8.73 10.33
N GLN A 13 16.92 -8.09 9.30
CA GLN A 13 17.96 -7.08 9.41
C GLN A 13 17.83 -6.08 8.25
N ILE A 14 18.01 -4.79 8.54
CA ILE A 14 18.06 -3.74 7.52
C ILE A 14 19.26 -3.97 6.58
N ASN A 15 19.11 -3.52 5.32
CA ASN A 15 20.12 -3.69 4.25
C ASN A 15 20.44 -5.16 3.91
N LYS A 16 19.53 -6.09 4.25
CA LYS A 16 19.63 -7.50 3.83
C LYS A 16 18.36 -7.91 3.08
N PRO A 17 18.45 -8.91 2.20
CA PRO A 17 17.27 -9.50 1.56
C PRO A 17 16.27 -10.02 2.59
N LEU A 18 14.98 -9.97 2.24
CA LEU A 18 13.93 -10.58 3.06
C LEU A 18 14.14 -12.10 3.12
N GLU A 19 14.01 -12.67 4.31
CA GLU A 19 14.00 -14.12 4.49
C GLU A 19 12.61 -14.67 4.20
N ILE A 20 12.52 -15.60 3.23
CA ILE A 20 11.28 -16.34 2.99
C ILE A 20 11.26 -17.55 3.91
N SER A 21 10.32 -17.56 4.85
CA SER A 21 10.22 -18.63 5.85
C SER A 21 8.78 -18.88 6.25
N ASN A 22 8.53 -20.03 6.87
CA ASN A 22 7.24 -20.35 7.46
C ASN A 22 7.15 -19.80 8.88
N VAL A 23 6.00 -19.21 9.20
CA VAL A 23 5.65 -18.73 10.54
C VAL A 23 4.35 -19.36 11.03
N LEU A 24 4.24 -19.57 12.32
CA LEU A 24 3.00 -20.01 12.97
C LEU A 24 2.10 -18.80 13.16
N VAL A 25 0.90 -18.86 12.63
CA VAL A 25 -0.12 -17.83 12.80
C VAL A 25 -0.69 -17.92 14.22
N PRO A 26 -0.98 -16.81 14.92
CA PRO A 26 -1.61 -16.84 16.24
C PRO A 26 -2.91 -17.66 16.26
N LYS A 27 -3.01 -18.65 17.17
CA LYS A 27 -4.21 -19.51 17.30
C LYS A 27 -5.43 -18.74 17.83
N LYS A 28 -5.20 -17.79 18.74
CA LYS A 28 -6.24 -16.98 19.38
C LYS A 28 -6.28 -15.58 18.73
N LEU A 29 -7.46 -15.17 18.27
CA LEU A 29 -7.71 -13.82 17.81
C LEU A 29 -8.20 -12.96 18.98
N PHE A 30 -7.50 -11.86 19.24
CA PHE A 30 -7.93 -10.87 20.22
C PHE A 30 -9.02 -9.94 19.66
N LYS A 31 -9.61 -9.12 20.54
CA LYS A 31 -10.65 -8.14 20.18
C LYS A 31 -10.22 -7.30 18.98
N GLY A 32 -11.06 -7.29 17.94
CA GLY A 32 -10.82 -6.54 16.69
C GLY A 32 -9.85 -7.22 15.70
N GLN A 33 -9.35 -8.43 15.99
CA GLN A 33 -8.48 -9.17 15.07
C GLN A 33 -9.27 -10.05 14.11
N ILE A 34 -8.77 -10.13 12.88
CA ILE A 34 -9.33 -10.90 11.78
C ILE A 34 -8.20 -11.68 11.13
N LEU A 35 -8.39 -12.98 10.96
CA LEU A 35 -7.52 -13.83 10.15
C LEU A 35 -7.98 -13.78 8.70
N VAL A 36 -7.06 -13.46 7.81
CA VAL A 36 -7.31 -13.40 6.37
C VAL A 36 -6.30 -14.27 5.61
N LYS A 37 -6.73 -14.79 4.45
CA LYS A 37 -5.87 -15.42 3.45
C LYS A 37 -5.60 -14.42 2.34
N MET A 38 -4.34 -14.11 2.09
CA MET A 38 -3.94 -13.18 1.04
C MET A 38 -4.24 -13.76 -0.34
N MET A 39 -4.73 -12.92 -1.24
CA MET A 39 -4.93 -13.19 -2.66
C MET A 39 -3.93 -12.41 -3.50
N TYR A 40 -3.75 -11.13 -3.17
CA TYR A 40 -2.81 -10.22 -3.84
C TYR A 40 -2.19 -9.27 -2.82
N SER A 41 -0.95 -8.90 -3.06
CA SER A 41 -0.23 -7.88 -2.25
C SER A 41 0.41 -6.86 -3.17
N GLY A 42 0.25 -5.57 -2.85
CA GLY A 42 0.99 -4.49 -3.47
C GLY A 42 2.36 -4.32 -2.82
N ILE A 43 3.33 -3.82 -3.60
CA ILE A 43 4.66 -3.44 -3.12
C ILE A 43 4.76 -1.92 -3.20
N CYS A 44 4.91 -1.28 -2.06
CA CYS A 44 5.06 0.18 -1.97
C CYS A 44 6.54 0.55 -1.75
N GLY A 45 6.95 1.73 -2.21
CA GLY A 45 8.30 2.24 -1.97
C GLY A 45 8.67 2.36 -0.48
N SER A 46 7.69 2.45 0.42
CA SER A 46 7.92 2.47 1.87
C SER A 46 8.54 1.16 2.38
N GLN A 47 8.17 -0.02 1.80
CA GLN A 47 8.82 -1.28 2.16
C GLN A 47 10.28 -1.31 1.73
N LEU A 48 10.61 -0.74 0.57
CA LEU A 48 12.01 -0.59 0.17
C LEU A 48 12.78 0.27 1.17
N GLY A 49 12.19 1.39 1.61
CA GLY A 49 12.77 2.24 2.64
C GLY A 49 12.93 1.54 4.00
N GLU A 50 12.00 0.68 4.40
CA GLU A 50 12.11 -0.14 5.61
C GLU A 50 13.27 -1.15 5.49
N ILE A 51 13.35 -1.86 4.38
CA ILE A 51 14.43 -2.83 4.11
C ILE A 51 15.79 -2.12 4.11
N GLN A 52 15.88 -0.94 3.52
CA GLN A 52 17.11 -0.13 3.44
C GLN A 52 17.44 0.64 4.72
N GLY A 53 16.58 0.59 5.73
CA GLY A 53 16.79 1.32 6.98
C GLY A 53 16.81 2.85 6.84
N VAL A 54 16.11 3.40 5.82
CA VAL A 54 16.11 4.86 5.53
C VAL A 54 15.61 5.69 6.72
N LYS A 55 14.77 5.10 7.58
CA LYS A 55 14.23 5.75 8.79
C LYS A 55 15.10 5.58 10.03
N GLY A 56 16.30 5.01 9.88
CA GLY A 56 17.22 4.72 10.99
C GLY A 56 16.99 3.36 11.63
N LYS A 57 17.37 3.21 12.92
CA LYS A 57 17.31 1.93 13.65
C LYS A 57 15.86 1.44 13.80
N ASP A 58 15.60 0.23 13.31
CA ASP A 58 14.32 -0.43 13.45
C ASP A 58 14.25 -1.28 14.74
N LYS A 59 13.47 -0.80 15.70
CA LYS A 59 13.28 -1.45 17.01
C LYS A 59 12.32 -2.65 16.98
N TYR A 60 11.65 -2.90 15.86
CA TYR A 60 10.65 -3.94 15.72
C TYR A 60 11.18 -5.22 15.06
N LEU A 61 12.45 -5.22 14.63
CA LEU A 61 13.07 -6.40 14.04
C LEU A 61 13.07 -7.60 15.00
N PRO A 62 12.85 -8.83 14.48
CA PRO A 62 12.39 -9.15 13.13
C PRO A 62 10.87 -8.95 13.00
N HIS A 63 10.41 -8.52 11.82
CA HIS A 63 8.97 -8.31 11.60
C HIS A 63 8.50 -8.62 10.17
N LEU A 64 7.18 -8.79 10.02
CA LEU A 64 6.49 -8.93 8.76
C LEU A 64 6.23 -7.56 8.12
N LEU A 65 6.14 -7.52 6.80
CA LEU A 65 5.97 -6.34 5.98
C LEU A 65 4.68 -6.35 5.16
N GLY A 66 4.48 -5.26 4.40
CA GLY A 66 3.35 -5.06 3.49
C GLY A 66 2.16 -4.41 4.17
N HIS A 67 1.42 -3.58 3.44
CA HIS A 67 0.30 -2.82 4.00
C HIS A 67 -0.83 -2.51 3.02
N GLU A 68 -0.78 -3.03 1.80
CA GLU A 68 -1.88 -2.98 0.84
C GLU A 68 -2.06 -4.34 0.18
N GLY A 69 -3.28 -4.82 0.10
CA GLY A 69 -3.55 -6.15 -0.45
C GLY A 69 -5.03 -6.45 -0.57
N ILE A 70 -5.32 -7.54 -1.25
CA ILE A 70 -6.64 -8.14 -1.34
C ILE A 70 -6.59 -9.49 -0.64
N ALA A 71 -7.56 -9.73 0.24
CA ALA A 71 -7.59 -10.96 1.02
C ALA A 71 -9.02 -11.48 1.22
N LYS A 72 -9.13 -12.77 1.53
CA LYS A 72 -10.38 -13.42 1.95
C LYS A 72 -10.40 -13.56 3.47
N VAL A 73 -11.47 -13.16 4.12
CA VAL A 73 -11.68 -13.37 5.55
C VAL A 73 -11.86 -14.86 5.83
N ILE A 74 -11.00 -15.44 6.67
CA ILE A 74 -11.05 -16.84 7.07
C ILE A 74 -11.75 -16.99 8.41
N LYS A 75 -11.40 -16.14 9.39
CA LYS A 75 -11.97 -16.13 10.72
C LYS A 75 -11.92 -14.73 11.31
N LYS A 76 -12.86 -14.42 12.19
CA LYS A 76 -12.87 -13.15 12.92
C LYS A 76 -13.10 -13.36 14.40
N ASN A 77 -12.62 -12.42 15.22
CA ASN A 77 -13.02 -12.34 16.63
C ASN A 77 -14.51 -11.94 16.72
N SER A 78 -15.21 -12.42 17.76
CA SER A 78 -16.67 -12.19 17.94
C SER A 78 -17.07 -10.72 17.98
N TYR A 79 -16.21 -9.84 18.47
CA TYR A 79 -16.46 -8.38 18.54
C TYR A 79 -16.38 -7.68 17.17
N VAL A 80 -15.79 -8.31 16.16
CA VAL A 80 -15.73 -7.74 14.80
C VAL A 80 -17.11 -7.74 14.17
N LYS A 81 -17.59 -6.58 13.71
CA LYS A 81 -18.93 -6.38 13.09
C LYS A 81 -18.85 -6.01 11.62
N LYS A 82 -17.73 -5.47 11.16
CA LYS A 82 -17.57 -4.89 9.83
C LYS A 82 -17.59 -5.91 8.68
N VAL A 83 -17.17 -7.14 8.96
CA VAL A 83 -17.05 -8.22 7.97
C VAL A 83 -17.52 -9.54 8.52
N LYS A 84 -17.78 -10.50 7.62
CA LYS A 84 -18.05 -11.91 7.94
C LYS A 84 -17.05 -12.83 7.24
N GLU A 85 -16.97 -14.07 7.71
CA GLU A 85 -16.15 -15.11 7.08
C GLU A 85 -16.57 -15.31 5.62
N GLY A 86 -15.58 -15.48 4.75
CA GLY A 86 -15.76 -15.57 3.30
C GLY A 86 -15.81 -14.23 2.56
N ASP A 87 -15.89 -13.07 3.26
CA ASP A 87 -15.86 -11.77 2.59
C ASP A 87 -14.48 -11.53 1.95
N ILE A 88 -14.48 -10.85 0.80
CA ILE A 88 -13.28 -10.32 0.17
C ILE A 88 -13.07 -8.90 0.66
N VAL A 89 -11.84 -8.59 1.06
CA VAL A 89 -11.48 -7.32 1.68
C VAL A 89 -10.26 -6.71 1.04
N LEU A 90 -10.26 -5.39 0.93
CA LEU A 90 -9.08 -4.58 0.70
C LEU A 90 -8.41 -4.33 2.04
N LEU A 91 -7.11 -4.61 2.12
CA LEU A 91 -6.25 -4.24 3.25
C LEU A 91 -5.58 -2.91 2.97
N HIS A 92 -5.51 -2.05 3.98
CA HIS A 92 -4.96 -0.70 3.85
C HIS A 92 -4.23 -0.25 5.12
N TRP A 93 -3.23 0.61 4.94
CA TRP A 93 -2.39 1.06 6.05
C TRP A 93 -3.03 2.16 6.91
N MET A 94 -3.85 3.04 6.31
CA MET A 94 -4.58 4.08 7.05
C MET A 94 -5.72 3.45 7.86
N PRO A 95 -5.93 3.91 9.10
CA PRO A 95 -7.09 3.45 9.86
C PRO A 95 -8.40 3.95 9.24
N SER A 96 -9.40 3.07 9.23
CA SER A 96 -10.79 3.39 8.93
C SER A 96 -11.66 3.12 10.16
N ASN A 97 -12.98 3.10 10.00
CA ASN A 97 -13.89 2.68 11.07
C ASN A 97 -13.64 1.24 11.48
N GLY A 98 -13.94 0.91 12.75
CA GLY A 98 -13.73 -0.41 13.33
C GLY A 98 -12.74 -0.41 14.49
N ILE A 99 -12.56 -1.56 15.10
CA ILE A 99 -11.72 -1.72 16.29
C ILE A 99 -10.24 -1.63 15.90
N ASN A 100 -9.47 -0.82 16.62
CA ASN A 100 -8.02 -0.83 16.56
C ASN A 100 -7.50 -1.94 17.51
N SER A 101 -7.04 -3.05 16.95
CA SER A 101 -6.63 -4.22 17.71
C SER A 101 -5.18 -4.11 18.21
N LYS A 102 -4.79 -5.03 19.09
CA LYS A 102 -3.37 -5.26 19.40
C LYS A 102 -2.65 -5.86 18.19
N ASN A 103 -1.36 -5.55 18.05
CA ASN A 103 -0.52 -6.15 17.01
C ASN A 103 -0.37 -7.66 17.27
N PRO A 104 -0.48 -8.51 16.25
CA PRO A 104 -0.22 -9.93 16.37
C PRO A 104 1.27 -10.23 16.47
N ILE A 105 1.61 -11.35 17.11
CA ILE A 105 2.96 -11.90 17.16
C ILE A 105 2.92 -13.28 16.53
N TYR A 106 3.81 -13.52 15.58
CA TYR A 106 4.01 -14.80 14.93
C TYR A 106 5.23 -15.51 15.53
N ILE A 107 5.35 -16.81 15.31
CA ILE A 107 6.47 -17.61 15.76
C ILE A 107 7.11 -18.28 14.55
N ASP A 108 8.42 -18.19 14.41
CA ASP A 108 9.14 -18.87 13.33
C ASP A 108 9.49 -20.35 13.70
N LYS A 109 10.07 -21.08 12.75
CA LYS A 109 10.47 -22.49 12.93
C LYS A 109 11.49 -22.71 14.05
N LYS A 110 12.22 -21.67 14.47
CA LYS A 110 13.19 -21.69 15.58
C LYS A 110 12.58 -21.19 16.89
N ASN A 111 11.26 -21.15 16.99
CA ASN A 111 10.50 -20.65 18.13
C ASN A 111 10.81 -19.19 18.52
N ARG A 112 11.23 -18.36 17.56
CA ARG A 112 11.52 -16.93 17.77
C ARG A 112 10.29 -16.09 17.41
N LYS A 113 10.07 -15.05 18.20
CA LYS A 113 8.99 -14.07 17.94
C LYS A 113 9.28 -13.28 16.66
N ILE A 114 8.26 -13.14 15.81
CA ILE A 114 8.24 -12.28 14.63
C ILE A 114 7.13 -11.26 14.84
N ASN A 115 7.50 -10.01 14.92
CA ASN A 115 6.56 -8.91 15.09
C ASN A 115 5.73 -8.67 13.81
N ALA A 116 4.59 -8.05 13.97
CA ALA A 116 3.76 -7.59 12.85
C ALA A 116 3.03 -6.31 13.24
N GLY A 117 2.72 -5.48 12.25
CA GLY A 117 1.87 -4.31 12.44
C GLY A 117 0.38 -4.66 12.47
N PHE A 118 -0.47 -3.64 12.49
CA PHE A 118 -1.93 -3.78 12.42
C PHE A 118 -2.42 -4.42 11.11
N VAL A 119 -1.58 -4.43 10.09
CA VAL A 119 -1.75 -5.05 8.78
C VAL A 119 -0.39 -5.50 8.27
N THR A 120 -0.32 -6.71 7.71
CA THR A 120 0.81 -7.23 6.95
C THR A 120 0.28 -7.97 5.73
N THR A 121 0.99 -7.91 4.61
CA THR A 121 0.51 -8.49 3.34
C THR A 121 1.54 -9.35 2.62
N PHE A 122 2.81 -9.38 3.10
CA PHE A 122 3.85 -10.24 2.52
C PHE A 122 3.90 -11.61 3.19
N ASN A 123 2.72 -12.16 3.45
CA ASN A 123 2.50 -13.46 4.06
C ASN A 123 1.20 -14.08 3.53
N GLU A 124 1.11 -15.40 3.43
CA GLU A 124 -0.08 -16.09 2.90
C GLU A 124 -1.31 -15.94 3.80
N TYR A 125 -1.11 -15.97 5.11
CA TYR A 125 -2.14 -15.75 6.11
C TYR A 125 -1.72 -14.62 7.05
N ALA A 126 -2.59 -13.65 7.21
CA ALA A 126 -2.36 -12.49 8.06
C ALA A 126 -3.43 -12.36 9.14
N VAL A 127 -3.03 -11.95 10.34
CA VAL A 127 -3.94 -11.44 11.36
C VAL A 127 -3.89 -9.92 11.30
N VAL A 128 -5.03 -9.32 10.97
CA VAL A 128 -5.15 -7.87 10.72
C VAL A 128 -6.16 -7.23 11.66
N SER A 129 -6.02 -5.94 11.88
CA SER A 129 -6.96 -5.15 12.68
C SER A 129 -8.22 -4.80 11.87
N GLU A 130 -9.41 -4.79 12.50
CA GLU A 130 -10.69 -4.47 11.85
C GLU A 130 -10.67 -3.11 11.15
N ASN A 131 -10.00 -2.12 11.74
CA ASN A 131 -9.89 -0.79 11.12
C ASN A 131 -8.85 -0.70 9.99
N ARG A 132 -8.22 -1.80 9.61
CA ARG A 132 -7.24 -1.89 8.49
C ARG A 132 -7.78 -2.66 7.29
N LEU A 133 -9.09 -2.81 7.21
CA LEU A 133 -9.72 -3.45 6.06
C LEU A 133 -11.03 -2.76 5.67
N THR A 134 -11.37 -2.92 4.38
CA THR A 134 -12.64 -2.49 3.81
C THR A 134 -13.19 -3.62 2.97
N LYS A 135 -14.46 -3.96 3.17
CA LYS A 135 -15.14 -5.00 2.38
C LYS A 135 -15.27 -4.57 0.92
N ILE A 136 -14.94 -5.47 0.00
CA ILE A 136 -15.14 -5.29 -1.43
C ILE A 136 -16.46 -5.96 -1.82
N ASN A 137 -17.29 -5.27 -2.60
CA ASN A 137 -18.54 -5.83 -3.09
C ASN A 137 -18.28 -6.97 -4.10
N LYS A 138 -18.90 -8.14 -3.89
CA LYS A 138 -18.65 -9.38 -4.66
C LYS A 138 -18.99 -9.32 -6.15
N GLN A 139 -19.70 -8.30 -6.61
CA GLN A 139 -20.21 -8.21 -7.99
C GLN A 139 -19.14 -7.85 -9.04
N LYS A 140 -17.91 -7.52 -8.65
CA LYS A 140 -16.86 -7.14 -9.60
C LYS A 140 -15.88 -8.29 -9.86
N LYS A 141 -15.66 -8.58 -11.15
CA LYS A 141 -14.85 -9.73 -11.61
C LYS A 141 -13.34 -9.60 -11.38
N ASN A 142 -12.81 -8.38 -11.28
CA ASN A 142 -11.36 -8.16 -11.14
C ASN A 142 -11.03 -7.44 -9.84
N TYR A 143 -10.54 -8.18 -8.86
CA TYR A 143 -10.12 -7.61 -7.56
C TYR A 143 -8.81 -6.80 -7.65
N LEU A 144 -7.99 -7.01 -8.68
CA LEU A 144 -6.74 -6.26 -8.88
C LEU A 144 -6.98 -4.77 -9.06
N ASP A 145 -8.15 -4.36 -9.59
CA ASP A 145 -8.52 -2.96 -9.76
C ASP A 145 -8.58 -2.19 -8.43
N TYR A 146 -8.78 -2.91 -7.32
CA TYR A 146 -8.84 -2.34 -5.98
C TYR A 146 -7.51 -2.35 -5.23
N LEU A 147 -6.53 -3.14 -5.69
CA LEU A 147 -5.30 -3.40 -4.94
C LEU A 147 -4.61 -2.12 -4.47
N LEU A 148 -4.41 -1.18 -5.39
CA LEU A 148 -3.69 0.06 -5.10
C LEU A 148 -4.53 1.11 -4.35
N LEU A 149 -5.81 0.84 -4.05
CA LEU A 149 -6.62 1.70 -3.18
C LEU A 149 -6.20 1.59 -1.71
N GLY A 150 -5.46 0.54 -1.34
CA GLY A 150 -4.97 0.33 0.02
C GLY A 150 -3.90 1.33 0.48
N CYS A 151 -3.14 1.89 -0.47
CA CYS A 151 -2.08 2.87 -0.21
C CYS A 151 -1.95 3.89 -1.35
N THR A 152 -1.52 3.45 -2.53
CA THR A 152 -1.06 4.32 -3.62
C THR A 152 -2.12 5.32 -4.08
N SER A 153 -3.32 4.85 -4.44
CA SER A 153 -4.39 5.70 -4.96
C SER A 153 -4.96 6.61 -3.89
N SER A 154 -5.17 6.09 -2.67
CA SER A 154 -5.69 6.87 -1.54
C SER A 154 -4.72 7.99 -1.14
N THR A 155 -3.41 7.72 -1.18
CA THR A 155 -2.36 8.72 -0.95
C THR A 155 -2.40 9.80 -2.02
N ALA A 156 -2.49 9.42 -3.30
CA ALA A 156 -2.56 10.36 -4.42
C ALA A 156 -3.79 11.29 -4.33
N ILE A 157 -4.97 10.71 -4.10
CA ILE A 157 -6.24 11.46 -3.96
C ILE A 157 -6.19 12.37 -2.73
N GLY A 158 -5.73 11.85 -1.61
CA GLY A 158 -5.62 12.61 -0.35
C GLY A 158 -4.67 13.80 -0.47
N SER A 159 -3.54 13.64 -1.17
CA SER A 159 -2.57 14.71 -1.40
C SER A 159 -3.16 15.87 -2.23
N VAL A 160 -3.99 15.54 -3.22
CA VAL A 160 -4.67 16.55 -4.05
C VAL A 160 -5.78 17.25 -3.27
N ASN A 161 -6.65 16.49 -2.59
CA ASN A 161 -7.85 17.07 -1.95
C ASN A 161 -7.56 17.87 -0.70
N LYS A 162 -6.53 17.54 0.07
CA LYS A 162 -6.24 18.19 1.35
C LYS A 162 -5.35 19.44 1.22
N ASN A 163 -4.48 19.46 0.22
CA ASN A 163 -3.35 20.38 0.23
C ASN A 163 -3.40 21.45 -0.87
N LEU A 164 -4.35 21.36 -1.82
CA LEU A 164 -4.33 22.25 -2.96
C LEU A 164 -5.72 22.84 -3.25
N PRO A 165 -5.86 24.20 -3.28
CA PRO A 165 -7.06 24.86 -3.76
C PRO A 165 -7.13 24.81 -5.31
N ILE A 166 -7.39 23.61 -5.84
CA ILE A 166 -7.36 23.37 -7.30
C ILE A 166 -8.63 23.90 -7.96
N LYS A 167 -8.44 24.75 -8.98
CA LYS A 167 -9.50 25.23 -9.88
C LYS A 167 -9.32 24.61 -11.27
N LYS A 168 -10.39 24.50 -12.07
CA LYS A 168 -10.32 23.94 -13.44
C LYS A 168 -9.26 24.56 -14.35
N LYS A 169 -8.94 25.84 -14.16
CA LYS A 169 -7.91 26.58 -14.90
C LYS A 169 -6.49 26.46 -14.28
N SER A 170 -6.34 25.78 -13.16
CA SER A 170 -5.04 25.64 -12.48
C SER A 170 -4.01 25.00 -13.39
N PHE A 171 -2.78 25.50 -13.29
CA PHE A 171 -1.58 24.92 -13.90
C PHE A 171 -0.88 24.06 -12.84
N ILE A 172 -0.70 22.77 -13.09
CA ILE A 172 -0.21 21.84 -12.09
C ILE A 172 1.01 21.11 -12.60
N ILE A 173 2.08 21.13 -11.82
CA ILE A 173 3.29 20.37 -12.06
C ILE A 173 3.32 19.16 -11.13
N VAL A 174 3.45 17.97 -11.70
CA VAL A 174 3.65 16.72 -10.97
C VAL A 174 5.10 16.29 -11.12
N SER A 175 5.89 16.53 -10.07
CA SER A 175 7.28 16.12 -10.00
C SER A 175 7.38 14.69 -9.45
N GLY A 176 7.94 13.78 -10.24
CA GLY A 176 7.98 12.34 -9.98
C GLY A 176 6.77 11.62 -10.57
N CYS A 177 6.92 11.04 -11.76
CA CYS A 177 5.90 10.25 -12.45
C CYS A 177 6.00 8.75 -12.10
N GLY A 178 6.21 8.44 -10.81
CA GLY A 178 6.07 7.09 -10.24
C GLY A 178 4.61 6.73 -10.00
N ALA A 179 4.33 5.65 -9.27
CA ALA A 179 2.97 5.17 -9.02
C ALA A 179 2.05 6.28 -8.47
N ILE A 180 2.47 6.99 -7.41
CA ILE A 180 1.68 8.09 -6.83
C ILE A 180 1.48 9.22 -7.84
N GLY A 181 2.54 9.70 -8.49
CA GLY A 181 2.45 10.81 -9.46
C GLY A 181 1.54 10.49 -10.65
N LEU A 182 1.59 9.27 -11.18
CA LEU A 182 0.69 8.82 -12.25
C LEU A 182 -0.77 8.76 -11.80
N TYR A 183 -1.04 8.34 -10.54
CA TYR A 183 -2.39 8.39 -9.98
C TYR A 183 -2.86 9.83 -9.74
N ILE A 184 -1.97 10.74 -9.31
CA ILE A 184 -2.27 12.18 -9.21
C ILE A 184 -2.67 12.72 -10.57
N ILE A 185 -1.89 12.47 -11.62
CA ILE A 185 -2.20 12.90 -12.99
C ILE A 185 -3.58 12.39 -13.42
N LYS A 186 -3.83 11.08 -13.23
CA LYS A 186 -5.13 10.48 -13.59
C LYS A 186 -6.28 11.11 -12.80
N TYR A 187 -6.09 11.37 -11.51
CA TYR A 187 -7.11 11.99 -10.67
C TYR A 187 -7.36 13.45 -11.05
N LEU A 188 -6.32 14.25 -11.34
CA LEU A 188 -6.45 15.61 -11.83
C LEU A 188 -7.22 15.67 -13.15
N LYS A 189 -6.95 14.73 -14.06
CA LYS A 189 -7.73 14.59 -15.32
C LYS A 189 -9.19 14.28 -15.04
N PHE A 190 -9.49 13.40 -14.11
CA PHE A 190 -10.85 13.10 -13.67
C PHE A 190 -11.58 14.33 -13.11
N LEU A 191 -10.86 15.23 -12.39
CA LEU A 191 -11.38 16.50 -11.92
C LEU A 191 -11.53 17.58 -13.02
N GLY A 192 -11.19 17.24 -14.26
CA GLY A 192 -11.30 18.15 -15.41
C GLY A 192 -10.13 19.14 -15.57
N ILE A 193 -9.00 18.93 -14.87
CA ILE A 193 -7.80 19.75 -15.01
C ILE A 193 -7.14 19.45 -16.36
N LYS A 194 -6.92 20.49 -17.17
CA LYS A 194 -6.32 20.36 -18.50
C LYS A 194 -4.81 20.59 -18.48
N ASN A 195 -4.34 21.55 -17.69
CA ASN A 195 -2.95 22.03 -17.71
C ASN A 195 -2.09 21.25 -16.69
N ILE A 196 -1.69 20.04 -17.02
CA ILE A 196 -0.86 19.18 -16.18
C ILE A 196 0.48 18.97 -16.87
N ILE A 197 1.57 19.29 -16.17
CA ILE A 197 2.95 19.00 -16.58
C ILE A 197 3.49 17.84 -15.73
N GLY A 198 4.09 16.84 -16.38
CA GLY A 198 4.77 15.73 -15.71
C GLY A 198 6.29 15.88 -15.78
N ILE A 199 6.99 15.68 -14.68
CA ILE A 199 8.45 15.70 -14.60
C ILE A 199 8.95 14.39 -13.98
N ASP A 200 9.94 13.75 -14.62
CA ASP A 200 10.66 12.60 -14.04
C ASP A 200 12.06 12.50 -14.67
N VAL A 201 12.93 11.70 -14.08
CA VAL A 201 14.26 11.37 -14.60
C VAL A 201 14.27 10.18 -15.58
N HIS A 202 13.18 9.43 -15.66
CA HIS A 202 13.05 8.21 -16.45
C HIS A 202 12.11 8.39 -17.63
N TYR A 203 12.61 8.28 -18.86
CA TYR A 203 11.83 8.45 -20.10
C TYR A 203 10.58 7.55 -20.19
N LYS A 204 10.67 6.28 -19.70
CA LYS A 204 9.50 5.38 -19.68
C LYS A 204 8.34 5.95 -18.85
N LYS A 205 8.64 6.55 -17.68
CA LYS A 205 7.62 7.15 -16.80
C LYS A 205 7.04 8.44 -17.42
N ILE A 206 7.89 9.26 -18.01
CA ILE A 206 7.50 10.48 -18.74
C ILE A 206 6.54 10.14 -19.88
N LYS A 207 6.87 9.13 -20.69
CA LYS A 207 6.00 8.67 -21.78
C LYS A 207 4.64 8.19 -21.25
N PHE A 208 4.62 7.56 -20.09
CA PHE A 208 3.37 7.11 -19.46
C PHE A 208 2.54 8.29 -18.93
N ALA A 209 3.19 9.30 -18.31
CA ALA A 209 2.54 10.54 -17.88
C ALA A 209 1.89 11.29 -19.05
N LYS A 210 2.57 11.36 -20.21
CA LYS A 210 2.01 11.93 -21.43
C LYS A 210 0.76 11.19 -21.89
N LYS A 211 0.77 9.85 -21.89
CA LYS A 211 -0.39 9.02 -22.25
C LYS A 211 -1.58 9.22 -21.28
N LEU A 212 -1.32 9.50 -20.01
CA LEU A 212 -2.36 9.77 -19.02
C LEU A 212 -2.93 11.19 -19.09
N GLY A 213 -2.40 12.05 -19.98
CA GLY A 213 -2.98 13.35 -20.31
C GLY A 213 -2.21 14.57 -19.81
N CYS A 214 -0.92 14.44 -19.47
CA CYS A 214 -0.07 15.61 -19.32
C CYS A 214 0.03 16.37 -20.66
N VAL A 215 -0.16 17.69 -20.64
CA VAL A 215 -0.02 18.54 -21.83
C VAL A 215 1.45 18.66 -22.25
N LYS A 216 2.34 18.76 -21.25
CA LYS A 216 3.81 18.74 -21.45
C LYS A 216 4.43 17.75 -20.45
N VAL A 217 5.59 17.22 -20.83
CA VAL A 217 6.40 16.35 -19.98
C VAL A 217 7.86 16.67 -20.16
N PHE A 218 8.66 16.60 -19.08
CA PHE A 218 10.06 16.95 -19.12
C PHE A 218 10.91 15.91 -18.39
N ASN A 219 12.12 15.70 -18.91
CA ASN A 219 13.15 14.96 -18.20
C ASN A 219 14.05 15.94 -17.45
N SER A 220 14.05 15.87 -16.11
CA SER A 220 14.83 16.79 -15.28
C SER A 220 16.36 16.57 -15.35
N LYS A 221 16.83 15.52 -16.04
CA LYS A 221 18.26 15.30 -16.34
C LYS A 221 18.74 16.00 -17.60
N GLU A 222 17.84 16.56 -18.40
CA GLU A 222 18.26 17.32 -19.61
C GLU A 222 18.92 18.64 -19.19
N LYS A 223 20.05 19.00 -19.86
CA LYS A 223 20.84 20.21 -19.53
C LYS A 223 20.01 21.51 -19.59
N ASP A 224 19.05 21.58 -20.50
CA ASP A 224 18.20 22.75 -20.76
C ASP A 224 16.80 22.64 -20.12
N PHE A 225 16.62 21.69 -19.17
CA PHE A 225 15.33 21.41 -18.51
C PHE A 225 14.66 22.67 -17.96
N ILE A 226 15.39 23.47 -17.15
CA ILE A 226 14.85 24.69 -16.54
C ILE A 226 14.41 25.71 -17.60
N LYS A 227 15.22 25.92 -18.64
CA LYS A 227 14.86 26.83 -19.74
C LYS A 227 13.59 26.36 -20.46
N LYS A 228 13.48 25.07 -20.76
CA LYS A 228 12.28 24.46 -21.37
C LYS A 228 11.05 24.58 -20.48
N LEU A 229 11.21 24.40 -19.17
CA LEU A 229 10.12 24.51 -18.21
C LEU A 229 9.60 25.96 -18.12
N ASN A 230 10.49 26.96 -18.04
CA ASN A 230 10.11 28.37 -17.94
C ASN A 230 9.41 28.90 -19.22
N ASN A 231 9.71 28.32 -20.38
CA ASN A 231 9.07 28.65 -21.64
C ASN A 231 7.80 27.82 -21.92
N SER A 232 7.28 27.11 -20.94
CA SER A 232 6.14 26.21 -21.10
C SER A 232 4.85 26.79 -20.52
#